data_1efa0e7805780bdb6294de735aae7eca
#
_entry.id   1efa0e7805780bdb6294de735aae7eca
#
_cell.length_a   1.000
_cell.length_b   1.000
_cell.length_c   1.000
_cell.angle_alpha   90.00
_cell.angle_beta   90.00
_cell.angle_gamma   90.00
#
_symmetry.space_group_name_H-M   'P 1'
#
loop_
_entity.id
_entity.type
_entity.pdbx_description
1 polymer ?
#
loop_
_entity_poly.entity_id
_entity_poly.type
_entity_poly.pdbx_seq_one_letter_code
_entity_poly.pdbx_strand_id
1 'polypeptide(L)'
;MKHYFQAEQLKYRHTSVAAITFGMPMFTALLAFWLTSSYFSIDVYNWWYIGLYPGFLGILCSIIGKKDKQKKNYTIWSLPCGLEQIWDAKILVGIKMSAVAVAGLTLFSMMGQMLLESVGNLKMRQAIPIPAQILAGIVLWLTTLWEIPFCLLLAQKISTFLMLVIHVGIYSILSTSVSLKPWFALFPGAITSRLMCVVIKVMPNGLPFEPGQVTYSPELGRVSGLLIGIPAAFLWFLVFWLAGRTWFRKQVAE
;
A
#
# COMPACT_ATOMS: atom_id res chain seq x y z
N MET A 1 -17.39 -17.13 -6.05
CA MET A 1 -16.19 -16.27 -5.87
C MET A 1 -14.92 -16.86 -6.50
N LYS A 2 -14.53 -18.12 -6.25
CA LYS A 2 -13.27 -18.72 -6.79
C LYS A 2 -13.15 -18.59 -8.32
N HIS A 3 -14.20 -18.94 -9.08
CA HIS A 3 -14.18 -18.84 -10.54
C HIS A 3 -14.07 -17.41 -11.06
N TYR A 4 -14.75 -16.46 -10.43
CA TYR A 4 -14.64 -15.02 -10.77
C TYR A 4 -13.22 -14.50 -10.54
N PHE A 5 -12.62 -14.85 -9.40
CA PHE A 5 -11.25 -14.49 -9.09
C PHE A 5 -10.24 -15.07 -10.09
N GLN A 6 -10.38 -16.38 -10.45
CA GLN A 6 -9.51 -17.02 -11.42
C GLN A 6 -9.65 -16.38 -12.82
N ALA A 7 -10.89 -16.12 -13.26
CA ALA A 7 -11.15 -15.47 -14.54
C ALA A 7 -10.56 -14.06 -14.58
N GLU A 8 -10.74 -13.28 -13.50
CA GLU A 8 -10.19 -11.94 -13.39
C GLU A 8 -8.65 -11.97 -13.38
N GLN A 9 -8.04 -12.88 -12.62
CA GLN A 9 -6.57 -13.03 -12.57
C GLN A 9 -5.96 -13.38 -13.94
N LEU A 10 -6.62 -14.18 -14.75
CA LEU A 10 -6.15 -14.55 -16.09
C LEU A 10 -6.02 -13.33 -17.02
N LYS A 11 -6.84 -12.29 -16.84
CA LYS A 11 -6.77 -11.05 -17.64
C LYS A 11 -5.41 -10.33 -17.51
N TYR A 12 -4.69 -10.57 -16.43
CA TYR A 12 -3.44 -9.85 -16.10
C TYR A 12 -2.17 -10.70 -16.28
N ARG A 13 -2.30 -11.97 -16.69
CA ARG A 13 -1.18 -12.92 -16.81
C ARG A 13 -0.06 -12.44 -17.74
N HIS A 14 -0.39 -11.67 -18.79
CA HIS A 14 0.56 -11.16 -19.79
C HIS A 14 0.54 -9.64 -19.86
N THR A 15 0.37 -8.99 -18.70
CA THR A 15 0.39 -7.52 -18.58
C THR A 15 1.57 -7.09 -17.74
N SER A 16 1.79 -5.77 -17.65
CA SER A 16 2.80 -5.15 -16.78
C SER A 16 2.56 -5.37 -15.28
N VAL A 17 1.42 -5.94 -14.87
CA VAL A 17 1.09 -6.16 -13.45
C VAL A 17 2.18 -6.94 -12.72
N ALA A 18 2.66 -8.05 -13.30
CA ALA A 18 3.75 -8.82 -12.67
C ALA A 18 5.03 -7.99 -12.57
N ALA A 19 5.39 -7.29 -13.64
CA ALA A 19 6.61 -6.46 -13.69
C ALA A 19 6.60 -5.36 -12.62
N ILE A 20 5.48 -4.63 -12.45
CA ILE A 20 5.38 -3.60 -11.41
C ILE A 20 5.29 -4.18 -10.00
N THR A 21 4.65 -5.36 -9.82
CA THR A 21 4.51 -6.01 -8.52
C THR A 21 5.86 -6.42 -7.92
N PHE A 22 6.80 -6.88 -8.76
CA PHE A 22 8.15 -7.23 -8.32
C PHE A 22 9.15 -6.07 -8.50
N GLY A 23 9.01 -5.30 -9.58
CA GLY A 23 9.94 -4.24 -9.93
C GLY A 23 9.91 -3.06 -8.97
N MET A 24 8.74 -2.64 -8.50
CA MET A 24 8.65 -1.50 -7.59
C MET A 24 9.27 -1.75 -6.21
N PRO A 25 9.04 -2.88 -5.52
CA PRO A 25 9.74 -3.21 -4.28
C PRO A 25 11.26 -3.32 -4.47
N MET A 26 11.70 -3.98 -5.56
CA MET A 26 13.12 -4.10 -5.89
C MET A 26 13.75 -2.73 -6.15
N PHE A 27 13.08 -1.88 -6.92
CA PHE A 27 13.51 -0.51 -7.18
C PHE A 27 13.67 0.28 -5.88
N THR A 28 12.69 0.17 -4.95
CA THR A 28 12.76 0.85 -3.65
C THR A 28 13.98 0.40 -2.85
N ALA A 29 14.23 -0.92 -2.80
CA ALA A 29 15.38 -1.46 -2.09
C ALA A 29 16.73 -1.03 -2.73
N LEU A 30 16.81 -1.06 -4.07
CA LEU A 30 18.02 -0.59 -4.79
C LEU A 30 18.26 0.90 -4.59
N LEU A 31 17.20 1.71 -4.58
CA LEU A 31 17.30 3.15 -4.36
C LEU A 31 17.80 3.45 -2.95
N ALA A 32 17.27 2.79 -1.92
CA ALA A 32 17.71 2.92 -0.54
C ALA A 32 19.15 2.42 -0.35
N PHE A 33 19.51 1.32 -1.01
CA PHE A 33 20.89 0.80 -0.99
C PHE A 33 21.89 1.80 -1.55
N TRP A 34 21.56 2.45 -2.64
CA TRP A 34 22.46 3.37 -3.31
C TRP A 34 22.55 4.74 -2.64
N LEU A 35 21.43 5.29 -2.19
CA LEU A 35 21.37 6.65 -1.64
C LEU A 35 21.67 6.72 -0.14
N THR A 36 21.24 5.71 0.63
CA THR A 36 21.20 5.78 2.10
C THR A 36 21.54 4.45 2.76
N SER A 37 22.64 3.81 2.32
CA SER A 37 23.05 2.50 2.85
C SER A 37 23.17 2.44 4.38
N SER A 38 23.56 3.56 5.04
CA SER A 38 23.65 3.66 6.51
C SER A 38 22.31 3.55 7.24
N TYR A 39 21.19 3.84 6.58
CA TYR A 39 19.83 3.77 7.09
C TYR A 39 18.94 2.87 6.21
N PHE A 40 19.55 1.95 5.49
CA PHE A 40 18.94 1.16 4.44
C PHE A 40 17.56 0.60 4.80
N SER A 41 17.45 -0.20 5.86
CA SER A 41 16.18 -0.84 6.23
C SER A 41 15.10 0.17 6.63
N ILE A 42 15.48 1.30 7.25
CA ILE A 42 14.56 2.39 7.61
C ILE A 42 13.98 3.01 6.34
N ASP A 43 14.86 3.37 5.40
CA ASP A 43 14.47 4.12 4.20
C ASP A 43 13.70 3.25 3.21
N VAL A 44 13.99 1.94 3.13
CA VAL A 44 13.18 0.99 2.36
C VAL A 44 11.72 1.04 2.79
N TYR A 45 11.44 0.95 4.09
CA TYR A 45 10.06 1.02 4.59
C TYR A 45 9.47 2.42 4.50
N ASN A 46 10.23 3.45 4.90
CA ASN A 46 9.75 4.83 4.95
C ASN A 46 9.34 5.34 3.56
N TRP A 47 10.21 5.23 2.57
CA TRP A 47 9.90 5.67 1.21
C TRP A 47 8.77 4.84 0.58
N TRP A 48 8.71 3.56 0.94
CA TRP A 48 7.64 2.70 0.47
C TRP A 48 6.29 3.18 0.97
N TYR A 49 6.08 3.23 2.28
CA TYR A 49 4.74 3.55 2.81
C TYR A 49 4.34 5.02 2.69
N ILE A 50 5.28 5.98 2.53
CA ILE A 50 4.92 7.39 2.37
C ILE A 50 4.49 7.74 0.94
N GLY A 51 5.09 7.14 -0.09
CA GLY A 51 4.86 7.57 -1.45
C GLY A 51 4.87 6.47 -2.52
N LEU A 52 5.86 5.57 -2.50
CA LEU A 52 6.02 4.58 -3.57
C LEU A 52 4.91 3.54 -3.59
N TYR A 53 4.44 3.10 -2.44
CA TYR A 53 3.37 2.12 -2.35
C TYR A 53 1.99 2.67 -2.74
N PRO A 54 1.55 3.85 -2.29
CA PRO A 54 0.36 4.49 -2.84
C PRO A 54 0.44 4.69 -4.35
N GLY A 55 1.61 5.06 -4.87
CA GLY A 55 1.86 5.13 -6.31
C GLY A 55 1.71 3.78 -7.01
N PHE A 56 2.33 2.73 -6.45
CA PHE A 56 2.19 1.35 -6.93
C PHE A 56 0.73 0.90 -6.95
N LEU A 57 -0.01 1.07 -5.84
CA LEU A 57 -1.43 0.70 -5.76
C LEU A 57 -2.28 1.49 -6.76
N GLY A 58 -2.01 2.77 -6.94
CA GLY A 58 -2.68 3.59 -7.95
C GLY A 58 -2.49 3.04 -9.36
N ILE A 59 -1.25 2.70 -9.75
CA ILE A 59 -0.96 2.11 -11.07
C ILE A 59 -1.62 0.74 -11.20
N LEU A 60 -1.45 -0.14 -10.21
CA LEU A 60 -2.04 -1.48 -10.18
C LEU A 60 -3.56 -1.43 -10.36
N CYS A 61 -4.24 -0.62 -9.54
CA CYS A 61 -5.70 -0.48 -9.58
C CYS A 61 -6.17 0.19 -10.88
N SER A 62 -5.38 1.08 -11.47
CA SER A 62 -5.69 1.64 -12.79
C SER A 62 -5.66 0.57 -13.89
N ILE A 63 -4.65 -0.30 -13.89
CA ILE A 63 -4.59 -1.41 -14.86
C ILE A 63 -5.78 -2.36 -14.66
N ILE A 64 -6.06 -2.74 -13.40
CA ILE A 64 -7.17 -3.64 -13.06
C ILE A 64 -8.51 -3.00 -13.44
N GLY A 65 -8.73 -1.75 -13.06
CA GLY A 65 -10.00 -1.06 -13.28
C GLY A 65 -10.29 -0.75 -14.74
N LYS A 66 -9.28 -0.37 -15.52
CA LYS A 66 -9.46 0.07 -16.91
C LYS A 66 -9.45 -1.04 -17.94
N LYS A 67 -9.05 -2.27 -17.58
CA LYS A 67 -8.95 -3.38 -18.56
C LYS A 67 -10.26 -3.66 -19.28
N ASP A 68 -11.37 -3.69 -18.57
CA ASP A 68 -12.69 -3.92 -19.14
C ASP A 68 -13.27 -2.65 -19.77
N LYS A 69 -12.99 -1.48 -19.18
CA LYS A 69 -13.43 -0.17 -19.67
C LYS A 69 -12.89 0.13 -21.08
N GLN A 70 -11.68 -0.33 -21.41
CA GLN A 70 -11.12 -0.19 -22.77
C GLN A 70 -11.99 -0.83 -23.85
N LYS A 71 -12.77 -1.86 -23.49
CA LYS A 71 -13.75 -2.53 -24.37
C LYS A 71 -15.19 -2.05 -24.08
N LYS A 72 -15.38 -0.84 -23.54
CA LYS A 72 -16.68 -0.28 -23.15
C LYS A 72 -17.50 -1.23 -22.27
N ASN A 73 -16.83 -2.06 -21.47
CA ASN A 73 -17.42 -3.08 -20.59
C ASN A 73 -18.32 -4.14 -21.28
N TYR A 74 -18.39 -4.20 -22.63
CA TYR A 74 -19.25 -5.16 -23.34
C TYR A 74 -18.97 -6.61 -22.93
N THR A 75 -17.70 -6.95 -22.66
CA THR A 75 -17.31 -8.29 -22.23
C THR A 75 -17.87 -8.69 -20.87
N ILE A 76 -18.20 -7.70 -20.02
CA ILE A 76 -18.79 -7.92 -18.70
C ILE A 76 -20.31 -8.02 -18.82
N TRP A 77 -20.91 -7.14 -19.63
CA TRP A 77 -22.37 -7.07 -19.77
C TRP A 77 -22.97 -8.24 -20.55
N SER A 78 -22.20 -8.86 -21.42
CA SER A 78 -22.64 -10.05 -22.17
C SER A 78 -22.61 -11.35 -21.35
N LEU A 79 -22.04 -11.32 -20.14
CA LEU A 79 -21.95 -12.52 -19.29
C LEU A 79 -23.15 -12.57 -18.32
N PRO A 80 -23.77 -13.75 -18.11
CA PRO A 80 -24.83 -13.93 -17.11
C PRO A 80 -24.24 -14.00 -15.70
N CYS A 81 -23.54 -12.94 -15.29
CA CYS A 81 -22.85 -12.89 -13.99
C CYS A 81 -23.16 -11.58 -13.26
N GLY A 82 -23.18 -11.64 -11.93
CA GLY A 82 -23.40 -10.46 -11.10
C GLY A 82 -22.19 -9.53 -11.13
N LEU A 83 -22.43 -8.25 -11.43
CA LEU A 83 -21.38 -7.22 -11.47
C LEU A 83 -20.69 -7.04 -10.13
N GLU A 84 -21.42 -7.26 -9.04
CA GLU A 84 -20.88 -7.20 -7.68
C GLU A 84 -19.78 -8.23 -7.48
N GLN A 85 -19.94 -9.46 -8.02
CA GLN A 85 -18.93 -10.50 -7.93
C GLN A 85 -17.69 -10.18 -8.78
N ILE A 86 -17.86 -9.47 -9.89
CA ILE A 86 -16.74 -8.98 -10.71
C ILE A 86 -15.97 -7.89 -9.96
N TRP A 87 -16.67 -6.95 -9.32
CA TRP A 87 -16.05 -5.94 -8.48
C TRP A 87 -15.24 -6.56 -7.35
N ASP A 88 -15.85 -7.49 -6.61
CA ASP A 88 -15.19 -8.22 -5.53
C ASP A 88 -13.97 -9.01 -6.04
N ALA A 89 -14.04 -9.61 -7.22
CA ALA A 89 -12.93 -10.32 -7.84
C ALA A 89 -11.75 -9.38 -8.20
N LYS A 90 -12.04 -8.16 -8.69
CA LYS A 90 -10.99 -7.14 -8.95
C LYS A 90 -10.27 -6.73 -7.67
N ILE A 91 -11.02 -6.53 -6.58
CA ILE A 91 -10.44 -6.23 -5.27
C ILE A 91 -9.56 -7.38 -4.79
N LEU A 92 -10.00 -8.64 -4.90
CA LEU A 92 -9.22 -9.81 -4.51
C LEU A 92 -7.91 -9.94 -5.31
N VAL A 93 -7.93 -9.61 -6.61
CA VAL A 93 -6.69 -9.55 -7.40
C VAL A 93 -5.76 -8.46 -6.88
N GLY A 94 -6.29 -7.27 -6.59
CA GLY A 94 -5.52 -6.17 -5.98
C GLY A 94 -4.90 -6.57 -4.65
N ILE A 95 -5.68 -7.19 -3.75
CA ILE A 95 -5.22 -7.70 -2.44
C ILE A 95 -4.09 -8.72 -2.62
N LYS A 96 -4.23 -9.67 -3.54
CA LYS A 96 -3.19 -10.66 -3.82
C LYS A 96 -1.90 -10.01 -4.32
N MET A 97 -1.99 -9.12 -5.30
CA MET A 97 -0.80 -8.47 -5.88
C MET A 97 -0.12 -7.54 -4.88
N SER A 98 -0.90 -6.83 -4.06
CA SER A 98 -0.36 -6.00 -2.99
C SER A 98 0.37 -6.82 -1.91
N ALA A 99 -0.18 -7.99 -1.53
CA ALA A 99 0.48 -8.91 -0.59
C ALA A 99 1.83 -9.39 -1.14
N VAL A 100 1.88 -9.77 -2.44
CA VAL A 100 3.13 -10.20 -3.10
C VAL A 100 4.15 -9.06 -3.14
N ALA A 101 3.73 -7.82 -3.43
CA ALA A 101 4.62 -6.67 -3.46
C ALA A 101 5.21 -6.35 -2.07
N VAL A 102 4.38 -6.38 -1.03
CA VAL A 102 4.85 -6.14 0.36
C VAL A 102 5.75 -7.27 0.85
N ALA A 103 5.42 -8.53 0.55
CA ALA A 103 6.30 -9.66 0.84
C ALA A 103 7.65 -9.53 0.13
N GLY A 104 7.64 -9.12 -1.15
CA GLY A 104 8.85 -8.83 -1.92
C GLY A 104 9.68 -7.71 -1.28
N LEU A 105 9.05 -6.60 -0.88
CA LEU A 105 9.72 -5.51 -0.18
C LEU A 105 10.42 -5.99 1.11
N THR A 106 9.68 -6.74 1.93
CA THR A 106 10.21 -7.28 3.19
C THR A 106 11.41 -8.20 2.94
N LEU A 107 11.32 -9.09 1.95
CA LEU A 107 12.43 -9.96 1.56
C LEU A 107 13.65 -9.17 1.07
N PHE A 108 13.46 -8.19 0.17
CA PHE A 108 14.55 -7.36 -0.33
C PHE A 108 15.18 -6.50 0.77
N SER A 109 14.37 -5.99 1.72
CA SER A 109 14.88 -5.27 2.88
C SER A 109 15.74 -6.17 3.77
N MET A 110 15.27 -7.38 4.08
CA MET A 110 16.03 -8.34 4.90
C MET A 110 17.32 -8.78 4.21
N MET A 111 17.25 -9.14 2.93
CA MET A 111 18.43 -9.55 2.16
C MET A 111 19.45 -8.43 2.02
N GLY A 112 19.01 -7.21 1.70
CA GLY A 112 19.89 -6.05 1.56
C GLY A 112 20.56 -5.69 2.89
N GLN A 113 19.83 -5.76 4.01
CA GLN A 113 20.39 -5.57 5.34
C GLN A 113 21.47 -6.62 5.65
N MET A 114 21.19 -7.90 5.43
CA MET A 114 22.17 -8.99 5.66
C MET A 114 23.42 -8.82 4.77
N LEU A 115 23.24 -8.41 3.52
CA LEU A 115 24.36 -8.15 2.63
C LEU A 115 25.23 -6.98 3.13
N LEU A 116 24.64 -5.88 3.55
CA LEU A 116 25.35 -4.73 4.10
C LEU A 116 26.10 -5.07 5.39
N GLU A 117 25.50 -5.91 6.25
CA GLU A 117 26.12 -6.36 7.49
C GLU A 117 27.29 -7.35 7.23
N SER A 118 27.18 -8.21 6.20
CA SER A 118 28.18 -9.26 5.91
C SER A 118 29.36 -8.81 5.06
N VAL A 119 29.13 -7.94 4.07
CA VAL A 119 30.15 -7.53 3.07
C VAL A 119 30.91 -6.29 3.53
N GLY A 120 30.38 -5.54 4.49
CA GLY A 120 30.89 -4.22 4.71
C GLY A 120 31.38 -3.89 6.08
N ASN A 121 32.49 -3.21 6.10
CA ASN A 121 32.83 -2.23 7.12
C ASN A 121 31.78 -1.08 7.23
N LEU A 122 30.65 -1.19 6.54
CA LEU A 122 29.50 -0.28 6.58
C LEU A 122 28.62 -0.68 7.76
N LYS A 123 29.00 -0.22 8.96
CA LYS A 123 28.09 -0.30 10.10
C LYS A 123 26.86 0.55 9.79
N MET A 124 25.71 -0.12 9.57
CA MET A 124 24.43 0.57 9.56
C MET A 124 24.30 1.31 10.89
N ARG A 125 23.96 2.60 10.83
CA ARG A 125 23.73 3.39 12.05
C ARG A 125 22.53 2.90 12.82
N GLN A 126 21.51 2.41 12.11
CA GLN A 126 20.33 1.83 12.69
C GLN A 126 19.75 0.76 11.75
N ALA A 127 19.70 -0.47 12.24
CA ALA A 127 19.09 -1.60 11.55
C ALA A 127 17.75 -1.95 12.20
N ILE A 128 16.74 -2.25 11.39
CA ILE A 128 15.46 -2.75 11.90
C ILE A 128 15.61 -4.25 12.17
N PRO A 129 15.29 -4.75 13.39
CA PRO A 129 15.32 -6.19 13.67
C PRO A 129 14.42 -6.99 12.71
N ILE A 130 14.88 -8.15 12.25
CA ILE A 130 14.14 -8.99 11.29
C ILE A 130 12.68 -9.26 11.72
N PRO A 131 12.37 -9.62 12.96
CA PRO A 131 10.98 -9.79 13.39
C PRO A 131 10.14 -8.52 13.25
N ALA A 132 10.75 -7.34 13.51
CA ALA A 132 10.06 -6.06 13.34
C ALA A 132 9.81 -5.73 11.86
N GLN A 133 10.72 -6.13 10.94
CA GLN A 133 10.51 -5.99 9.49
C GLN A 133 9.32 -6.83 9.00
N ILE A 134 9.22 -8.08 9.46
CA ILE A 134 8.08 -8.95 9.13
C ILE A 134 6.78 -8.36 9.66
N LEU A 135 6.76 -7.93 10.92
CA LEU A 135 5.59 -7.29 11.52
C LEU A 135 5.21 -6.01 10.78
N ALA A 136 6.21 -5.20 10.40
CA ALA A 136 5.99 -3.98 9.60
C ALA A 136 5.34 -4.29 8.25
N GLY A 137 5.80 -5.32 7.55
CA GLY A 137 5.18 -5.77 6.30
C GLY A 137 3.72 -6.15 6.49
N ILE A 138 3.40 -6.93 7.52
CA ILE A 138 2.02 -7.35 7.83
C ILE A 138 1.15 -6.14 8.17
N VAL A 139 1.59 -5.27 9.08
CA VAL A 139 0.85 -4.08 9.51
C VAL A 139 0.64 -3.13 8.33
N LEU A 140 1.68 -2.88 7.53
CA LEU A 140 1.59 -2.06 6.33
C LEU A 140 0.53 -2.60 5.37
N TRP A 141 0.61 -3.88 5.04
CA TRP A 141 -0.36 -4.50 4.12
C TRP A 141 -1.80 -4.40 4.65
N LEU A 142 -2.03 -4.73 5.92
CA LEU A 142 -3.38 -4.66 6.51
C LEU A 142 -3.94 -3.23 6.53
N THR A 143 -3.11 -2.25 6.86
CA THR A 143 -3.56 -0.85 7.03
C THR A 143 -3.73 -0.09 5.71
N THR A 144 -3.26 -0.64 4.60
CA THR A 144 -3.39 -0.04 3.27
C THR A 144 -4.40 -0.76 2.37
N LEU A 145 -5.05 -1.83 2.82
CA LEU A 145 -6.06 -2.56 2.04
C LEU A 145 -7.20 -1.65 1.53
N TRP A 146 -7.56 -0.61 2.27
CA TRP A 146 -8.59 0.35 1.89
C TRP A 146 -8.28 1.11 0.59
N GLU A 147 -6.99 1.28 0.25
CA GLU A 147 -6.55 1.96 -0.96
C GLU A 147 -6.99 1.22 -2.22
N ILE A 148 -7.10 -0.11 -2.16
CA ILE A 148 -7.46 -0.92 -3.33
C ILE A 148 -8.86 -0.59 -3.84
N PRO A 149 -9.96 -0.72 -3.07
CA PRO A 149 -11.28 -0.34 -3.54
C PRO A 149 -11.39 1.16 -3.83
N PHE A 150 -10.69 2.01 -3.08
CA PHE A 150 -10.64 3.46 -3.33
C PHE A 150 -10.02 3.77 -4.70
N CYS A 151 -8.82 3.27 -4.98
CA CYS A 151 -8.14 3.49 -6.25
C CYS A 151 -8.88 2.85 -7.45
N LEU A 152 -9.49 1.66 -7.24
CA LEU A 152 -10.33 1.04 -8.28
C LEU A 152 -11.52 1.93 -8.63
N LEU A 153 -12.18 2.52 -7.64
CA LEU A 153 -13.30 3.44 -7.83
C LEU A 153 -12.87 4.72 -8.57
N LEU A 154 -11.73 5.31 -8.16
CA LEU A 154 -11.18 6.49 -8.83
C LEU A 154 -10.76 6.18 -10.27
N ALA A 155 -10.13 5.03 -10.53
CA ALA A 155 -9.70 4.63 -11.87
C ALA A 155 -10.85 4.51 -12.86
N GLN A 156 -12.06 4.27 -12.39
CA GLN A 156 -13.27 4.28 -13.22
C GLN A 156 -13.73 5.69 -13.60
N LYS A 157 -13.43 6.69 -12.79
CA LYS A 157 -13.97 8.06 -12.93
C LYS A 157 -13.01 9.02 -13.60
N ILE A 158 -11.71 8.91 -13.30
CA ILE A 158 -10.70 9.88 -13.75
C ILE A 158 -9.53 9.21 -14.48
N SER A 159 -8.68 10.02 -15.12
CA SER A 159 -7.47 9.53 -15.78
C SER A 159 -6.47 8.95 -14.77
N THR A 160 -5.61 8.02 -15.23
CA THR A 160 -4.58 7.42 -14.35
C THR A 160 -3.64 8.46 -13.78
N PHE A 161 -3.21 9.41 -14.62
CA PHE A 161 -2.31 10.47 -14.19
C PHE A 161 -2.92 11.35 -13.10
N LEU A 162 -4.15 11.82 -13.31
CA LEU A 162 -4.84 12.66 -12.33
C LEU A 162 -5.10 11.91 -11.02
N MET A 163 -5.46 10.63 -11.12
CA MET A 163 -5.65 9.77 -9.95
C MET A 163 -4.35 9.64 -9.14
N LEU A 164 -3.22 9.41 -9.80
CA LEU A 164 -1.92 9.28 -9.13
C LEU A 164 -1.53 10.59 -8.43
N VAL A 165 -1.64 11.73 -9.11
CA VAL A 165 -1.30 13.04 -8.53
C VAL A 165 -2.15 13.32 -7.29
N ILE A 166 -3.45 13.12 -7.38
CA ILE A 166 -4.38 13.37 -6.26
C ILE A 166 -4.12 12.37 -5.13
N HIS A 167 -4.07 11.08 -5.45
CA HIS A 167 -3.95 10.03 -4.43
C HIS A 167 -2.62 10.09 -3.70
N VAL A 168 -1.49 10.10 -4.42
CA VAL A 168 -0.16 10.15 -3.81
C VAL A 168 0.06 11.47 -3.08
N GLY A 169 -0.39 12.61 -3.66
CA GLY A 169 -0.26 13.92 -3.03
C GLY A 169 -1.02 14.02 -1.70
N ILE A 170 -2.31 13.67 -1.70
CA ILE A 170 -3.12 13.68 -0.48
C ILE A 170 -2.58 12.66 0.54
N TYR A 171 -2.24 11.46 0.09
CA TYR A 171 -1.71 10.41 0.96
C TYR A 171 -0.42 10.85 1.65
N SER A 172 0.53 11.43 0.92
CA SER A 172 1.80 11.89 1.49
C SER A 172 1.59 12.98 2.55
N ILE A 173 0.67 13.93 2.32
CA ILE A 173 0.32 14.96 3.30
C ILE A 173 -0.30 14.34 4.55
N LEU A 174 -1.25 13.42 4.40
CA LEU A 174 -1.90 12.74 5.52
C LEU A 174 -0.89 11.88 6.30
N SER A 175 -0.04 11.17 5.58
CA SER A 175 0.98 10.28 6.13
C SER A 175 2.01 11.02 6.99
N THR A 176 2.43 12.22 6.58
CA THR A 176 3.47 12.99 7.29
C THR A 176 2.91 13.91 8.36
N SER A 177 1.77 14.56 8.13
CA SER A 177 1.26 15.62 9.01
C SER A 177 0.16 15.12 9.95
N VAL A 178 -0.83 14.39 9.43
CA VAL A 178 -2.00 13.95 10.19
C VAL A 178 -1.67 12.76 11.09
N SER A 179 -0.73 11.93 10.69
CA SER A 179 -0.26 10.78 11.48
C SER A 179 0.28 11.17 12.87
N LEU A 180 0.74 12.41 13.03
CA LEU A 180 1.22 12.95 14.31
C LEU A 180 0.09 13.33 15.27
N LYS A 181 -1.14 13.44 14.79
CA LYS A 181 -2.28 13.93 15.58
C LYS A 181 -3.00 12.79 16.30
N PRO A 182 -3.68 13.04 17.43
CA PRO A 182 -4.42 12.02 18.18
C PRO A 182 -5.61 11.42 17.38
N TRP A 183 -6.15 12.17 16.45
CA TRP A 183 -7.28 11.78 15.60
C TRP A 183 -6.86 11.15 14.25
N PHE A 184 -5.61 10.64 14.14
CA PHE A 184 -5.05 10.02 12.93
C PHE A 184 -5.95 8.95 12.30
N ALA A 185 -6.71 8.21 13.11
CA ALA A 185 -7.56 7.11 12.66
C ALA A 185 -8.76 7.56 11.80
N LEU A 186 -9.13 8.85 11.87
CA LEU A 186 -10.18 9.42 11.01
C LEU A 186 -9.73 9.56 9.55
N PHE A 187 -8.44 9.51 9.28
CA PHE A 187 -7.88 9.66 7.94
C PHE A 187 -7.04 8.44 7.58
N PRO A 188 -7.53 7.60 6.67
CA PRO A 188 -6.90 6.30 6.41
C PRO A 188 -5.45 6.41 5.93
N GLY A 189 -5.08 7.44 5.16
CA GLY A 189 -3.70 7.69 4.73
C GLY A 189 -2.72 8.03 5.85
N ALA A 190 -3.20 8.37 7.06
CA ALA A 190 -2.35 8.66 8.22
C ALA A 190 -2.06 7.42 9.08
N ILE A 191 -2.85 6.37 8.94
CA ILE A 191 -2.83 5.21 9.85
C ILE A 191 -1.50 4.47 9.75
N THR A 192 -1.06 4.10 8.55
CA THR A 192 0.15 3.31 8.33
C THR A 192 1.38 3.97 8.94
N SER A 193 1.63 5.24 8.63
CA SER A 193 2.78 5.98 9.17
C SER A 193 2.76 6.08 10.69
N ARG A 194 1.58 6.30 11.28
CA ARG A 194 1.42 6.30 12.75
C ARG A 194 1.82 4.96 13.36
N LEU A 195 1.39 3.85 12.76
CA LEU A 195 1.69 2.52 13.27
C LEU A 195 3.15 2.11 13.07
N MET A 196 3.82 2.62 12.04
CA MET A 196 5.25 2.40 11.84
C MET A 196 6.10 2.99 12.97
N CYS A 197 5.66 4.07 13.63
CA CYS A 197 6.34 4.58 14.84
C CYS A 197 6.38 3.52 15.96
N VAL A 198 5.35 2.71 16.07
CA VAL A 198 5.26 1.64 17.10
C VAL A 198 6.10 0.43 16.69
N VAL A 199 6.00 0.01 15.41
CA VAL A 199 6.53 -1.27 14.94
C VAL A 199 8.02 -1.22 14.65
N ILE A 200 8.47 -0.22 13.88
CA ILE A 200 9.85 -0.11 13.43
C ILE A 200 10.60 1.07 14.05
N LYS A 201 9.96 1.80 14.95
CA LYS A 201 10.56 2.97 15.62
C LYS A 201 11.08 4.03 14.65
N VAL A 202 10.31 4.31 13.61
CA VAL A 202 10.57 5.35 12.62
C VAL A 202 9.41 6.32 12.60
N MET A 203 9.72 7.61 12.69
CA MET A 203 8.73 8.68 12.62
C MET A 203 8.27 8.91 11.17
N PRO A 204 7.09 9.54 10.96
CA PRO A 204 6.58 9.83 9.62
C PRO A 204 7.51 10.68 8.74
N ASN A 205 8.43 11.44 9.34
CA ASN A 205 9.45 12.20 8.62
C ASN A 205 10.72 11.38 8.27
N GLY A 206 10.72 10.06 8.53
CA GLY A 206 11.85 9.18 8.27
C GLY A 206 12.93 9.16 9.34
N LEU A 207 12.84 10.02 10.36
CA LEU A 207 13.81 10.05 11.45
C LEU A 207 13.56 8.93 12.47
N PRO A 208 14.59 8.47 13.17
CA PRO A 208 14.45 7.54 14.28
C PRO A 208 13.52 8.07 15.37
N PHE A 209 12.77 7.17 16.00
CA PHE A 209 11.86 7.51 17.12
C PHE A 209 12.66 7.65 18.42
N GLU A 210 13.31 8.79 18.59
CA GLU A 210 14.20 9.10 19.73
C GLU A 210 13.87 10.46 20.35
N PRO A 211 14.01 10.61 21.69
CA PRO A 211 13.87 11.91 22.35
C PRO A 211 14.83 12.95 21.76
N GLY A 212 14.34 14.17 21.58
CA GLY A 212 15.10 15.29 21.00
C GLY A 212 14.96 15.45 19.49
N GLN A 213 14.37 14.49 18.79
CA GLN A 213 14.06 14.65 17.36
C GLN A 213 12.87 15.59 17.13
N VAL A 214 12.90 16.30 16.01
CA VAL A 214 11.77 17.14 15.57
C VAL A 214 10.52 16.27 15.40
N THR A 215 9.39 16.70 15.93
CA THR A 215 8.11 15.97 15.92
C THR A 215 8.03 14.76 16.86
N TYR A 216 9.05 14.49 17.68
CA TYR A 216 8.98 13.42 18.67
C TYR A 216 7.89 13.69 19.71
N SER A 217 7.05 12.68 19.95
CA SER A 217 6.12 12.63 21.08
C SER A 217 6.03 11.20 21.59
N PRO A 218 6.16 10.95 22.92
CA PRO A 218 6.04 9.60 23.48
C PRO A 218 4.75 8.87 23.11
N GLU A 219 3.69 9.64 22.82
CA GLU A 219 2.38 9.09 22.41
C GLU A 219 2.41 8.40 21.06
N LEU A 220 3.34 8.75 20.17
CA LEU A 220 3.48 8.12 18.85
C LEU A 220 3.91 6.65 18.97
N GLY A 221 4.65 6.29 20.01
CA GLY A 221 5.16 4.95 20.26
C GLY A 221 4.24 4.04 21.09
N ARG A 222 3.03 4.50 21.48
CA ARG A 222 2.10 3.70 22.29
C ARG A 222 1.48 2.56 21.48
N VAL A 223 1.50 1.35 22.05
CA VAL A 223 0.90 0.15 21.44
C VAL A 223 -0.62 0.30 21.22
N SER A 224 -1.29 1.14 22.01
CA SER A 224 -2.71 1.47 21.81
C SER A 224 -3.01 2.02 20.41
N GLY A 225 -2.02 2.62 19.74
CA GLY A 225 -2.13 3.03 18.34
C GLY A 225 -2.47 1.86 17.40
N LEU A 226 -1.89 0.67 17.61
CA LEU A 226 -2.20 -0.53 16.81
C LEU A 226 -3.64 -0.98 17.01
N LEU A 227 -4.12 -0.97 18.28
CA LEU A 227 -5.50 -1.37 18.62
C LEU A 227 -6.55 -0.45 18.03
N ILE A 228 -6.23 0.81 17.79
CA ILE A 228 -7.12 1.79 17.17
C ILE A 228 -6.96 1.79 15.64
N GLY A 229 -5.72 1.80 15.16
CA GLY A 229 -5.43 2.00 13.74
C GLY A 229 -5.82 0.83 12.86
N ILE A 230 -5.57 -0.42 13.30
CA ILE A 230 -5.91 -1.61 12.49
C ILE A 230 -7.42 -1.74 12.28
N PRO A 231 -8.28 -1.67 13.32
CA PRO A 231 -9.73 -1.67 13.12
C PRO A 231 -10.23 -0.48 12.29
N ALA A 232 -9.67 0.71 12.49
CA ALA A 232 -10.02 1.89 11.69
C ALA A 232 -9.70 1.70 10.19
N ALA A 233 -8.52 1.15 9.87
CA ALA A 233 -8.17 0.83 8.49
C ALA A 233 -9.12 -0.19 7.85
N PHE A 234 -9.55 -1.20 8.62
CA PHE A 234 -10.52 -2.17 8.16
C PHE A 234 -11.91 -1.55 7.94
N LEU A 235 -12.35 -0.64 8.81
CA LEU A 235 -13.60 0.12 8.61
C LEU A 235 -13.54 0.94 7.32
N TRP A 236 -12.44 1.63 7.05
CA TRP A 236 -12.23 2.36 5.81
C TRP A 236 -12.25 1.45 4.57
N PHE A 237 -11.65 0.26 4.68
CA PHE A 237 -11.76 -0.77 3.63
C PHE A 237 -13.21 -1.11 3.34
N LEU A 238 -14.02 -1.38 4.37
CA LEU A 238 -15.44 -1.70 4.21
C LEU A 238 -16.23 -0.56 3.57
N VAL A 239 -15.97 0.69 4.00
CA VAL A 239 -16.61 1.89 3.43
C VAL A 239 -16.35 1.98 1.92
N PHE A 240 -15.09 1.91 1.49
CA PHE A 240 -14.76 2.03 0.07
C PHE A 240 -15.16 0.80 -0.74
N TRP A 241 -15.10 -0.40 -0.15
CA TRP A 241 -15.59 -1.62 -0.78
C TRP A 241 -17.08 -1.52 -1.08
N LEU A 242 -17.91 -1.16 -0.10
CA LEU A 242 -19.35 -1.03 -0.25
C LEU A 242 -19.73 0.12 -1.20
N ALA A 243 -19.08 1.27 -1.07
CA ALA A 243 -19.28 2.41 -1.97
C ALA A 243 -18.98 2.05 -3.43
N GLY A 244 -17.85 1.37 -3.66
CA GLY A 244 -17.48 0.93 -4.99
C GLY A 244 -18.40 -0.15 -5.55
N ARG A 245 -18.82 -1.11 -4.71
CA ARG A 245 -19.75 -2.19 -5.07
C ARG A 245 -21.13 -1.66 -5.49
N THR A 246 -21.68 -0.73 -4.71
CA THR A 246 -22.96 -0.10 -5.00
C THR A 246 -22.91 0.77 -6.26
N TRP A 247 -21.80 1.49 -6.46
CA TRP A 247 -21.60 2.29 -7.66
C TRP A 247 -21.45 1.40 -8.91
N PHE A 248 -20.62 0.34 -8.84
CA PHE A 248 -20.38 -0.55 -9.97
C PHE A 248 -21.65 -1.30 -10.42
N ARG A 249 -22.52 -1.68 -9.49
CA ARG A 249 -23.83 -2.29 -9.79
C ARG A 249 -24.74 -1.36 -10.61
N LYS A 250 -24.68 -0.05 -10.36
CA LYS A 250 -25.54 0.94 -11.04
C LYS A 250 -25.09 1.26 -12.47
N GLN A 251 -23.88 0.93 -12.84
CA GLN A 251 -23.29 1.26 -14.16
C GLN A 251 -23.95 0.50 -15.34
N VAL A 252 -24.76 -0.50 -15.09
CA VAL A 252 -25.44 -1.33 -16.12
C VAL A 252 -26.85 -0.85 -16.38
N ALA A 253 -27.39 0.05 -15.55
CA ALA A 253 -28.75 0.53 -15.65
C ALA A 253 -28.90 1.80 -16.49
N GLU A 254 -27.79 2.35 -17.01
CA GLU A 254 -27.72 3.49 -17.95
C GLU A 254 -27.27 3.02 -19.34
#